data_1214997fa6ba2187163699a143095e45
#
_entry.id   1214997fa6ba2187163699a143095e45
#
_cell.length_a   1.000
_cell.length_b   1.000
_cell.length_c   1.000
_cell.angle_alpha   90.00
_cell.angle_beta   90.00
_cell.angle_gamma   90.00
#
_symmetry.space_group_name_H-M   'P 1'
#
loop_
_entity.id
_entity.type
_entity.pdbx_description
1 polymer ?
#
loop_
_entity_poly.entity_id
_entity_poly.type
_entity_poly.pdbx_seq_one_letter_code
_entity_poly.pdbx_strand_id
1 'polypeptide(L)'
;MWAIVNKTNNKVHDIFYNKSLAETLLSAMSDDYKITHFPSDREIFQNGKIVMSDEFKDPFLRGNPGTKTRINIIDYEGKLFYFRIEDGYVAKVTEIGVNGVY
;
A
#
# COMPACT_ATOMS: atom_id res chain seq x y z
N MET A 1 -1.37 5.64 -6.80
CA MET A 1 -0.77 5.57 -8.15
C MET A 1 -1.70 4.81 -9.09
N TRP A 2 -1.48 4.95 -10.37
CA TRP A 2 -2.30 4.36 -11.42
C TRP A 2 -1.42 3.53 -12.34
N ALA A 3 -1.76 2.26 -12.50
CA ALA A 3 -1.00 1.34 -13.34
C ALA A 3 -1.78 0.99 -14.60
N ILE A 4 -1.08 0.93 -15.72
CA ILE A 4 -1.61 0.32 -16.94
C ILE A 4 -1.18 -1.13 -16.93
N VAL A 5 -2.16 -2.02 -16.99
CA VAL A 5 -1.97 -3.46 -16.80
C VAL A 5 -2.53 -4.22 -18.01
N ASN A 6 -1.80 -5.21 -18.47
CA ASN A 6 -2.27 -6.09 -19.52
C ASN A 6 -3.36 -7.02 -18.97
N LYS A 7 -4.52 -7.04 -19.60
CA LYS A 7 -5.69 -7.83 -19.16
C LYS A 7 -5.46 -9.34 -19.18
N THR A 8 -4.59 -9.80 -20.06
CA THR A 8 -4.37 -11.24 -20.27
C THR A 8 -3.43 -11.83 -19.23
N ASN A 9 -2.31 -11.15 -18.94
CA ASN A 9 -1.26 -11.69 -18.08
C ASN A 9 -1.05 -10.91 -16.77
N ASN A 10 -1.83 -9.85 -16.53
CA ASN A 10 -1.72 -8.96 -15.39
C ASN A 10 -0.35 -8.29 -15.20
N LYS A 11 0.46 -8.25 -16.25
CA LYS A 11 1.74 -7.53 -16.17
C LYS A 11 1.53 -6.04 -16.24
N VAL A 12 2.23 -5.33 -15.38
CA VAL A 12 2.25 -3.86 -15.36
C VAL A 12 3.08 -3.36 -16.53
N HIS A 13 2.46 -2.53 -17.39
CA HIS A 13 3.15 -1.87 -18.49
C HIS A 13 3.80 -0.59 -18.04
N ASP A 14 3.08 0.23 -17.25
CA ASP A 14 3.57 1.52 -16.79
C ASP A 14 2.82 1.97 -15.52
N ILE A 15 3.43 2.86 -14.76
CA ILE A 15 2.86 3.40 -13.52
C ILE A 15 2.92 4.93 -13.56
N PHE A 16 1.80 5.56 -13.18
CA PHE A 16 1.66 7.00 -13.14
C PHE A 16 1.14 7.46 -11.78
N TYR A 17 1.64 8.59 -11.30
CA TYR A 17 1.07 9.24 -10.13
C TYR A 17 -0.24 9.96 -10.45
N ASN A 18 -0.40 10.41 -11.69
CA ASN A 18 -1.56 11.17 -12.16
C ASN A 18 -2.44 10.29 -13.02
N LYS A 19 -3.72 10.17 -12.65
CA LYS A 19 -4.69 9.38 -13.39
C LYS A 19 -4.88 9.86 -14.82
N SER A 20 -4.88 11.18 -15.03
CA SER A 20 -5.08 11.76 -16.36
C SER A 20 -3.98 11.35 -17.34
N LEU A 21 -2.72 11.27 -16.87
CA LEU A 21 -1.62 10.80 -17.70
C LEU A 21 -1.79 9.33 -18.07
N ALA A 22 -2.21 8.51 -17.12
CA ALA A 22 -2.49 7.10 -17.38
C ALA A 22 -3.62 6.92 -18.39
N GLU A 23 -4.70 7.69 -18.26
CA GLU A 23 -5.83 7.67 -19.19
C GLU A 23 -5.43 8.12 -20.59
N THR A 24 -4.57 9.14 -20.69
CA THR A 24 -4.07 9.62 -21.98
C THR A 24 -3.25 8.56 -22.68
N LEU A 25 -2.37 7.87 -21.97
CA LEU A 25 -1.60 6.77 -22.57
C LEU A 25 -2.51 5.61 -22.96
N LEU A 26 -3.44 5.23 -22.08
CA LEU A 26 -4.36 4.13 -22.35
C LEU A 26 -5.18 4.35 -23.60
N SER A 27 -5.61 5.59 -23.88
CA SER A 27 -6.38 5.94 -25.06
C SER A 27 -5.64 5.69 -26.37
N ALA A 28 -4.31 5.69 -26.33
CA ALA A 28 -3.45 5.39 -27.48
C ALA A 28 -3.03 3.91 -27.56
N MET A 29 -3.46 3.09 -26.61
CA MET A 29 -3.13 1.67 -26.55
C MET A 29 -4.29 0.80 -27.03
N SER A 30 -4.02 -0.50 -27.26
CA SER A 30 -5.05 -1.45 -27.64
C SER A 30 -5.99 -1.78 -26.47
N ASP A 31 -7.11 -2.45 -26.77
CA ASP A 31 -8.08 -2.89 -25.77
C ASP A 31 -7.55 -3.97 -24.82
N ASP A 32 -6.33 -4.44 -25.02
CA ASP A 32 -5.70 -5.44 -24.15
C ASP A 32 -5.23 -4.87 -22.81
N TYR A 33 -5.36 -3.56 -22.61
CA TYR A 33 -4.86 -2.88 -21.41
C TYR A 33 -5.98 -2.20 -20.64
N LYS A 34 -5.80 -2.10 -19.34
CA LYS A 34 -6.72 -1.41 -18.42
C LYS A 34 -5.94 -0.57 -17.43
N ILE A 35 -6.62 0.43 -16.85
CA ILE A 35 -6.11 1.17 -15.70
C ILE A 35 -6.57 0.47 -14.42
N THR A 36 -5.63 0.32 -13.48
CA THR A 36 -5.89 -0.19 -12.14
C THR A 36 -5.31 0.77 -11.12
N HIS A 37 -6.07 1.09 -10.07
CA HIS A 37 -5.54 1.86 -8.96
C HIS A 37 -4.53 1.03 -8.18
N PHE A 38 -3.36 1.61 -7.97
CA PHE A 38 -2.26 0.97 -7.27
C PHE A 38 -1.85 1.87 -6.10
N PRO A 39 -2.33 1.59 -4.88
CA PRO A 39 -2.08 2.48 -3.76
C PRO A 39 -0.61 2.45 -3.36
N SER A 40 -0.04 3.64 -3.13
CA SER A 40 1.26 3.75 -2.49
C SER A 40 1.12 3.61 -0.98
N ASP A 41 2.22 3.28 -0.31
CA ASP A 41 2.26 3.21 1.16
C ASP A 41 1.77 4.52 1.78
N ARG A 42 2.13 5.64 1.17
CA ARG A 42 1.71 6.97 1.62
C ARG A 42 0.19 7.17 1.48
N GLU A 43 -0.41 6.73 0.37
CA GLU A 43 -1.85 6.80 0.19
C GLU A 43 -2.60 5.97 1.23
N ILE A 44 -2.14 4.76 1.48
CA ILE A 44 -2.72 3.87 2.48
C ILE A 44 -2.65 4.51 3.86
N PHE A 45 -1.49 5.03 4.22
CA PHE A 45 -1.28 5.63 5.54
C PHE A 45 -2.11 6.90 5.75
N GLN A 46 -2.22 7.75 4.74
CA GLN A 46 -2.93 9.03 4.84
C GLN A 46 -4.45 8.90 4.72
N ASN A 47 -4.92 7.98 3.88
CA ASN A 47 -6.34 7.89 3.53
C ASN A 47 -7.01 6.63 4.09
N GLY A 48 -6.25 5.68 4.58
CA GLY A 48 -6.79 4.48 5.21
C GLY A 48 -7.28 4.74 6.63
N LYS A 49 -8.17 3.87 7.10
CA LYS A 49 -8.67 3.92 8.46
C LYS A 49 -7.85 3.01 9.35
N ILE A 50 -7.27 3.56 10.42
CA ILE A 50 -6.56 2.75 11.41
C ILE A 50 -7.59 1.92 12.17
N VAL A 51 -7.51 0.61 12.07
CA VAL A 51 -8.39 -0.33 12.78
C VAL A 51 -7.72 -0.94 14.00
N MET A 52 -6.40 -0.94 14.03
CA MET A 52 -5.63 -1.36 15.21
C MET A 52 -4.36 -0.53 15.29
N SER A 53 -4.01 -0.11 16.47
CA SER A 53 -2.73 0.57 16.73
C SER A 53 -2.18 0.09 18.05
N ASP A 54 -0.91 -0.29 18.06
CA ASP A 54 -0.20 -0.72 19.25
C ASP A 54 1.19 -0.10 19.26
N GLU A 55 1.65 0.29 20.45
CA GLU A 55 2.94 0.93 20.62
C GLU A 55 3.71 0.25 21.73
N PHE A 56 4.95 -0.09 21.47
CA PHE A 56 5.81 -0.73 22.44
C PHE A 56 7.28 -0.40 22.17
N LYS A 57 8.10 -0.56 23.19
CA LYS A 57 9.55 -0.56 23.03
C LYS A 57 10.02 -1.97 22.77
N ASP A 58 10.84 -2.13 21.73
CA ASP A 58 11.38 -3.42 21.36
C ASP A 58 12.86 -3.49 21.79
N PRO A 59 13.16 -4.10 22.95
CA PRO A 59 14.53 -4.13 23.46
C PRO A 59 15.43 -5.14 22.74
N PHE A 60 14.87 -6.11 21.99
CA PHE A 60 15.66 -7.23 21.50
C PHE A 60 15.52 -7.55 20.01
N LEU A 61 14.41 -7.21 19.39
CA LEU A 61 14.06 -7.74 18.08
C LEU A 61 14.67 -7.01 16.88
N ARG A 62 15.27 -5.83 17.08
CA ARG A 62 15.70 -4.95 15.97
C ARG A 62 17.14 -4.53 16.01
N GLY A 63 17.92 -5.05 16.92
CA GLY A 63 19.30 -4.64 17.07
C GLY A 63 19.52 -3.28 17.72
N ASN A 64 18.48 -2.48 17.92
CA ASN A 64 18.51 -1.20 18.61
C ASN A 64 17.63 -1.25 19.85
N PRO A 65 18.15 -1.66 21.00
CA PRO A 65 17.38 -1.73 22.24
C PRO A 65 16.73 -0.38 22.57
N GLY A 66 15.45 -0.44 22.93
CA GLY A 66 14.71 0.75 23.30
C GLY A 66 14.13 1.56 22.13
N THR A 67 14.25 1.07 20.91
CA THR A 67 13.56 1.65 19.76
C THR A 67 12.05 1.64 19.98
N LYS A 68 11.44 2.79 19.81
CA LYS A 68 10.00 2.93 19.90
C LYS A 68 9.35 2.38 18.66
N THR A 69 8.57 1.31 18.81
CA THR A 69 7.89 0.65 17.69
C THR A 69 6.40 0.81 17.82
N ARG A 70 5.76 1.21 16.74
CA ARG A 70 4.30 1.26 16.62
C ARG A 70 3.87 0.35 15.48
N ILE A 71 2.82 -0.42 15.72
CA ILE A 71 2.17 -1.21 14.70
C ILE A 71 0.78 -0.64 14.47
N ASN A 72 0.48 -0.34 13.22
CA ASN A 72 -0.86 0.03 12.79
C ASN A 72 -1.37 -1.01 11.80
N ILE A 73 -2.60 -1.44 11.98
CA ILE A 73 -3.34 -2.14 10.95
C ILE A 73 -4.30 -1.13 10.34
N ILE A 74 -4.23 -0.96 9.04
CA ILE A 74 -4.99 0.05 8.32
C ILE A 74 -5.90 -0.62 7.30
N ASP A 75 -7.19 -0.29 7.35
CA ASP A 75 -8.15 -0.65 6.32
C ASP A 75 -8.11 0.42 5.23
N TYR A 76 -7.75 0.01 4.03
CA TYR A 76 -7.79 0.85 2.85
C TYR A 76 -8.58 0.14 1.75
N GLU A 77 -9.74 0.69 1.41
CA GLU A 77 -10.63 0.13 0.39
C GLU A 77 -10.98 -1.35 0.61
N GLY A 78 -11.21 -1.74 1.85
CA GLY A 78 -11.58 -3.10 2.22
C GLY A 78 -10.41 -4.06 2.37
N LYS A 79 -9.19 -3.63 2.14
CA LYS A 79 -7.98 -4.43 2.35
C LYS A 79 -7.28 -4.00 3.62
N LEU A 80 -6.69 -4.95 4.31
CA LEU A 80 -5.93 -4.69 5.52
C LEU A 80 -4.44 -4.65 5.23
N PHE A 81 -3.78 -3.62 5.73
CA PHE A 81 -2.34 -3.42 5.62
C PHE A 81 -1.71 -3.31 6.99
N TYR A 82 -0.62 -4.03 7.18
CA TYR A 82 0.21 -3.96 8.36
C TYR A 82 1.31 -2.91 8.13
N PHE A 83 1.39 -1.93 9.05
CA PHE A 83 2.46 -0.94 9.06
C PHE A 83 3.28 -1.10 10.33
N ARG A 84 4.58 -1.29 10.17
CA ARG A 84 5.51 -1.20 11.28
C ARG A 84 6.23 0.14 11.19
N ILE A 85 6.13 0.93 12.26
CA ILE A 85 6.69 2.27 12.35
C ILE A 85 7.72 2.26 13.47
N GLU A 86 8.97 2.63 13.16
CA GLU A 86 10.08 2.69 14.10
C GLU A 86 10.54 4.13 14.21
N ASP A 87 10.49 4.69 15.42
CA ASP A 87 10.85 6.09 15.72
C ASP A 87 10.22 7.11 14.75
N GLY A 88 8.96 6.89 14.39
CA GLY A 88 8.23 7.75 13.47
C GLY A 88 8.43 7.47 11.98
N TYR A 89 9.26 6.50 11.62
CA TYR A 89 9.50 6.13 10.22
C TYR A 89 8.85 4.79 9.90
N VAL A 90 8.22 4.72 8.73
CA VAL A 90 7.65 3.46 8.24
C VAL A 90 8.79 2.51 7.85
N ALA A 91 8.91 1.41 8.59
CA ALA A 91 9.95 0.42 8.38
C ALA A 91 9.48 -0.76 7.52
N LYS A 92 8.18 -1.05 7.54
CA LYS A 92 7.61 -2.16 6.78
C LYS A 92 6.14 -1.94 6.52
N VAL A 93 5.69 -2.31 5.32
CA VAL A 93 4.28 -2.37 4.93
C VAL A 93 4.01 -3.73 4.30
N THR A 94 2.92 -4.37 4.69
CA THR A 94 2.54 -5.68 4.15
C THR A 94 1.02 -5.78 4.05
N GLU A 95 0.51 -6.19 2.92
CA GLU A 95 -0.90 -6.54 2.80
C GLU A 95 -1.14 -7.86 3.54
N ILE A 96 -2.09 -7.88 4.48
CA ILE A 96 -2.33 -9.04 5.34
C ILE A 96 -3.72 -9.66 5.16
N GLY A 97 -4.58 -9.06 4.37
CA GLY A 97 -5.88 -9.67 4.13
C GLY A 97 -6.94 -8.70 3.67
N VAL A 98 -8.17 -9.18 3.67
CA VAL A 98 -9.37 -8.42 3.35
C VAL A 98 -10.18 -8.25 4.63
N ASN A 99 -10.64 -7.04 4.90
CA ASN A 99 -11.41 -6.74 6.10
C ASN A 99 -12.71 -7.57 6.12
N GLY A 100 -12.95 -8.25 7.26
CA GLY A 100 -14.13 -9.09 7.45
C GLY A 100 -14.00 -10.51 6.92
N VAL A 101 -12.85 -10.88 6.36
CA VAL A 101 -12.58 -12.24 5.84
C VAL A 101 -11.40 -12.83 6.62
N TYR A 102 -11.71 -13.65 7.56
CA TYR A 102 -10.71 -14.31 8.42
C TYR A 102 -11.06 -15.79 8.57
#